data_0a89a6293faf3551507ab12fe3ec5f38
#
_entry.id   0a89a6293faf3551507ab12fe3ec5f38
#
_cell.length_a   1.000
_cell.length_b   1.000
_cell.length_c   1.000
_cell.angle_alpha   90.00
_cell.angle_beta   90.00
_cell.angle_gamma   90.00
#
_symmetry.space_group_name_H-M   'P 1'
#
loop_
_entity.id
_entity.type
_entity.pdbx_description
1 polymer ?
#
loop_
_entity_poly.entity_id
_entity_poly.type
_entity_poly.pdbx_seq_one_letter_code
_entity_poly.pdbx_strand_id
1 'polypeptide(L)'
;MKTVCCFGASLTSGTVSFNYLELLSARPALRDFEFINHGVNGDLAWNGLQRLDKVEDDDPDFVVIMIGTNDVNATMSERNWIRYKSFNHLPTRPTLEWYEKNLREIVTRLKKETGAKLCLLSLAPISEDLAHEANKKVEQYNTVVRRIAHEENVDYLPLHEEMLAYLHVHEEDRAKLGPMLEYRDGLHNTANALGLHSSGLSWDEVSARNGLLLLTDTLHLNSKGANIVADLVEGWLLKNPPPVGEPSA
;
A
#
# COMPACT_ATOMS: atom_id res chain seq x y z
N MET A 1 0.67 -9.71 23.66
CA MET A 1 0.72 -8.71 22.58
C MET A 1 0.08 -9.36 21.36
N LYS A 2 -0.56 -8.61 20.49
CA LYS A 2 -1.24 -9.12 19.30
C LYS A 2 -0.41 -8.84 18.08
N THR A 3 -0.19 -9.85 17.28
CA THR A 3 0.66 -9.76 16.11
C THR A 3 -0.12 -9.29 14.89
N VAL A 4 0.32 -8.19 14.28
CA VAL A 4 -0.25 -7.61 13.06
C VAL A 4 0.80 -7.66 11.97
N CYS A 5 0.66 -8.54 11.00
CA CYS A 5 1.51 -8.56 9.81
C CYS A 5 1.00 -7.55 8.78
N CYS A 6 1.84 -6.58 8.42
CA CYS A 6 1.57 -5.63 7.35
C CYS A 6 2.27 -6.14 6.08
N PHE A 7 1.48 -6.67 5.14
CA PHE A 7 1.95 -7.30 3.92
C PHE A 7 1.75 -6.39 2.70
N GLY A 8 2.82 -6.13 1.96
CA GLY A 8 2.73 -5.22 0.82
C GLY A 8 4.04 -5.00 0.07
N ALA A 9 4.11 -3.88 -0.63
CA ALA A 9 5.29 -3.48 -1.39
C ALA A 9 6.03 -2.29 -0.72
N SER A 10 6.50 -1.31 -1.50
CA SER A 10 7.29 -0.18 -1.01
C SER A 10 6.52 0.75 -0.07
N LEU A 11 5.22 0.90 -0.24
CA LEU A 11 4.37 1.68 0.67
C LEU A 11 4.34 1.06 2.08
N THR A 12 4.39 -0.26 2.16
CA THR A 12 4.45 -1.00 3.43
C THR A 12 5.88 -1.07 3.97
N SER A 13 6.88 -1.26 3.09
CA SER A 13 8.30 -1.27 3.49
C SER A 13 8.71 0.02 4.20
N GLY A 14 8.22 1.18 3.75
CA GLY A 14 8.53 2.48 4.33
C GLY A 14 9.95 2.98 4.07
N THR A 15 10.76 2.28 3.27
CA THR A 15 12.18 2.66 3.01
C THR A 15 12.34 3.74 1.95
N VAL A 16 11.35 3.93 1.11
CA VAL A 16 11.28 4.96 0.04
C VAL A 16 10.02 5.82 0.18
N SER A 17 9.41 5.80 1.34
CA SER A 17 8.13 6.37 1.69
C SER A 17 8.14 6.72 3.17
N PHE A 18 7.22 7.56 3.63
CA PHE A 18 7.00 7.67 5.07
C PHE A 18 6.43 6.34 5.59
N ASN A 19 6.97 5.86 6.71
CA ASN A 19 6.63 4.54 7.26
C ASN A 19 5.37 4.60 8.14
N TYR A 20 4.24 4.12 7.65
CA TYR A 20 2.99 4.10 8.41
C TYR A 20 3.01 3.11 9.59
N LEU A 21 3.87 2.08 9.58
CA LEU A 21 4.00 1.15 10.71
C LEU A 21 4.61 1.84 11.94
N GLU A 22 5.55 2.78 11.73
CA GLU A 22 6.09 3.59 12.82
C GLU A 22 5.00 4.46 13.47
N LEU A 23 4.07 5.01 12.66
CA LEU A 23 2.92 5.75 13.18
C LEU A 23 2.01 4.84 13.99
N LEU A 24 1.68 3.64 13.49
CA LEU A 24 0.84 2.67 14.21
C LEU A 24 1.48 2.27 15.55
N SER A 25 2.76 1.94 15.54
CA SER A 25 3.51 1.54 16.74
C SER A 25 3.60 2.65 17.80
N ALA A 26 3.52 3.92 17.38
CA ALA A 26 3.56 5.07 18.28
C ALA A 26 2.18 5.41 18.88
N ARG A 27 1.08 4.81 18.41
CA ARG A 27 -0.29 5.14 18.87
C ARG A 27 -0.61 4.49 20.21
N PRO A 28 -0.98 5.27 21.25
CA PRO A 28 -1.28 4.72 22.58
C PRO A 28 -2.42 3.70 22.59
N ALA A 29 -3.39 3.85 21.68
CA ALA A 29 -4.53 2.92 21.57
C ALA A 29 -4.10 1.54 21.04
N LEU A 30 -2.92 1.45 20.39
CA LEU A 30 -2.39 0.22 19.78
C LEU A 30 -1.21 -0.38 20.57
N ARG A 31 -0.99 0.04 21.82
CA ARG A 31 0.15 -0.42 22.65
C ARG A 31 0.18 -1.95 22.90
N ASP A 32 -0.96 -2.62 22.75
CA ASP A 32 -1.10 -4.06 22.93
C ASP A 32 -0.91 -4.84 21.61
N PHE A 33 -0.56 -4.14 20.52
CA PHE A 33 -0.29 -4.72 19.21
C PHE A 33 1.21 -4.63 18.87
N GLU A 34 1.71 -5.67 18.22
CA GLU A 34 3.03 -5.72 17.61
C GLU A 34 2.88 -5.71 16.10
N PHE A 35 3.60 -4.81 15.41
CA PHE A 35 3.52 -4.66 13.96
C PHE A 35 4.75 -5.27 13.29
N ILE A 36 4.55 -6.27 12.44
CA ILE A 36 5.60 -6.91 11.64
C ILE A 36 5.51 -6.42 10.20
N ASN A 37 6.63 -5.94 9.68
CA ASN A 37 6.71 -5.38 8.34
C ASN A 37 7.10 -6.44 7.30
N HIS A 38 6.15 -6.82 6.46
CA HIS A 38 6.33 -7.69 5.30
C HIS A 38 6.24 -6.91 3.98
N GLY A 39 6.70 -5.66 3.96
CA GLY A 39 6.83 -4.85 2.76
C GLY A 39 8.13 -5.14 2.02
N VAL A 40 8.07 -5.39 0.71
CA VAL A 40 9.25 -5.55 -0.16
C VAL A 40 9.15 -4.61 -1.36
N ASN A 41 10.13 -3.72 -1.49
CA ASN A 41 10.13 -2.72 -2.57
C ASN A 41 10.02 -3.36 -3.95
N GLY A 42 9.10 -2.86 -4.75
CA GLY A 42 8.93 -3.29 -6.12
C GLY A 42 8.04 -4.53 -6.31
N ASP A 43 7.65 -5.23 -5.25
CA ASP A 43 6.82 -6.44 -5.37
C ASP A 43 5.49 -6.17 -6.07
N LEU A 44 5.17 -7.04 -7.02
CA LEU A 44 3.83 -7.24 -7.53
C LEU A 44 3.10 -8.28 -6.67
N ALA A 45 1.80 -8.45 -6.86
CA ALA A 45 1.03 -9.48 -6.16
C ALA A 45 1.62 -10.88 -6.35
N TRP A 46 2.14 -11.21 -7.53
CA TRP A 46 2.82 -12.48 -7.79
C TRP A 46 4.08 -12.66 -6.93
N ASN A 47 4.92 -11.64 -6.79
CA ASN A 47 6.11 -11.70 -5.94
C ASN A 47 5.72 -11.90 -4.48
N GLY A 48 4.72 -11.15 -4.01
CA GLY A 48 4.17 -11.31 -2.68
C GLY A 48 3.71 -12.74 -2.41
N LEU A 49 2.98 -13.35 -3.36
CA LEU A 49 2.51 -14.74 -3.26
C LEU A 49 3.67 -15.74 -3.06
N GLN A 50 4.85 -15.49 -3.66
CA GLN A 50 6.00 -16.40 -3.54
C GLN A 50 6.67 -16.39 -2.16
N ARG A 51 6.30 -15.46 -1.26
CA ARG A 51 6.90 -15.29 0.06
C ARG A 51 5.91 -15.24 1.21
N LEU A 52 4.71 -15.77 1.01
CA LEU A 52 3.67 -15.80 2.05
C LEU A 52 4.03 -16.66 3.26
N ASP A 53 4.88 -17.66 3.07
CA ASP A 53 5.45 -18.48 4.13
C ASP A 53 6.00 -17.65 5.29
N LYS A 54 6.64 -16.51 5.00
CA LYS A 54 7.15 -15.60 6.04
C LYS A 54 6.05 -14.97 6.90
N VAL A 55 4.88 -14.69 6.31
CA VAL A 55 3.72 -14.18 7.05
C VAL A 55 3.05 -15.29 7.86
N GLU A 56 3.02 -16.48 7.29
CA GLU A 56 2.45 -17.68 7.92
C GLU A 56 3.28 -18.10 9.15
N ASP A 57 4.63 -18.04 9.03
CA ASP A 57 5.59 -18.39 10.10
C ASP A 57 5.47 -17.47 11.33
N ASP A 58 4.98 -16.23 11.17
CA ASP A 58 4.78 -15.29 12.28
C ASP A 58 3.49 -15.56 13.08
N ASP A 59 2.63 -16.50 12.65
CA ASP A 59 1.35 -16.84 13.29
C ASP A 59 0.53 -15.60 13.72
N PRO A 60 0.14 -14.71 12.77
CA PRO A 60 -0.45 -13.43 13.07
C PRO A 60 -1.90 -13.54 13.56
N ASP A 61 -2.31 -12.63 14.47
CA ASP A 61 -3.72 -12.39 14.80
C ASP A 61 -4.44 -11.60 13.68
N PHE A 62 -3.69 -10.74 12.99
CA PHE A 62 -4.21 -9.84 11.94
C PHE A 62 -3.25 -9.74 10.76
N VAL A 63 -3.78 -9.66 9.55
CA VAL A 63 -2.99 -9.34 8.35
C VAL A 63 -3.61 -8.16 7.60
N VAL A 64 -2.81 -7.11 7.42
CA VAL A 64 -3.12 -5.92 6.63
C VAL A 64 -2.49 -6.08 5.25
N ILE A 65 -3.27 -6.15 4.18
CA ILE A 65 -2.77 -6.41 2.83
C ILE A 65 -2.91 -5.15 1.96
N MET A 66 -1.78 -4.60 1.49
CA MET A 66 -1.71 -3.44 0.60
C MET A 66 -0.72 -3.72 -0.54
N ILE A 67 -1.17 -4.38 -1.60
CA ILE A 67 -0.33 -4.78 -2.74
C ILE A 67 -1.07 -4.62 -4.07
N GLY A 68 -0.38 -4.18 -5.14
CA GLY A 68 -0.96 -4.02 -6.47
C GLY A 68 -0.53 -2.75 -7.20
N THR A 69 0.00 -1.73 -6.51
CA THR A 69 0.47 -0.49 -7.14
C THR A 69 1.53 -0.77 -8.21
N ASN A 70 2.43 -1.74 -7.97
CA ASN A 70 3.44 -2.15 -8.94
C ASN A 70 2.85 -2.96 -10.09
N ASP A 71 1.76 -3.70 -9.87
CA ASP A 71 1.00 -4.37 -10.92
C ASP A 71 0.42 -3.35 -11.90
N VAL A 72 -0.23 -2.29 -11.39
CA VAL A 72 -0.68 -1.16 -12.21
C VAL A 72 0.47 -0.54 -12.97
N ASN A 73 1.53 -0.14 -12.24
CA ASN A 73 2.66 0.59 -12.79
C ASN A 73 3.39 -0.21 -13.90
N ALA A 74 3.50 -1.53 -13.76
CA ALA A 74 4.09 -2.41 -14.77
C ALA A 74 3.31 -2.44 -16.08
N THR A 75 2.02 -2.08 -16.08
CA THR A 75 1.17 -2.03 -17.29
C THR A 75 1.15 -0.67 -17.97
N MET A 76 1.77 0.37 -17.37
CA MET A 76 1.69 1.74 -17.89
C MET A 76 2.52 1.97 -19.16
N SER A 77 3.63 1.23 -19.34
CA SER A 77 4.48 1.36 -20.52
C SER A 77 5.31 0.10 -20.75
N GLU A 78 5.82 -0.05 -21.98
CA GLU A 78 6.75 -1.13 -22.32
C GLU A 78 8.04 -1.03 -21.48
N ARG A 79 8.53 0.19 -21.23
CA ARG A 79 9.70 0.44 -20.38
C ARG A 79 9.47 -0.04 -18.95
N ASN A 80 8.30 0.24 -18.37
CA ASN A 80 7.94 -0.24 -17.04
C ASN A 80 7.87 -1.77 -17.01
N TRP A 81 7.23 -2.38 -18.00
CA TRP A 81 7.17 -3.83 -18.13
C TRP A 81 8.56 -4.46 -18.13
N ILE A 82 9.46 -4.01 -19.03
CA ILE A 82 10.82 -4.55 -19.14
C ILE A 82 11.57 -4.44 -17.81
N ARG A 83 11.43 -3.31 -17.12
CA ARG A 83 12.03 -3.10 -15.80
C ARG A 83 11.51 -4.09 -14.76
N TYR A 84 10.20 -4.18 -14.59
CA TYR A 84 9.61 -5.09 -13.60
C TYR A 84 9.92 -6.54 -13.93
N LYS A 85 9.91 -6.93 -15.20
CA LYS A 85 10.32 -8.27 -15.63
C LYS A 85 11.74 -8.61 -15.18
N SER A 86 12.69 -7.69 -15.39
CA SER A 86 14.10 -7.90 -15.01
C SER A 86 14.30 -7.93 -13.51
N PHE A 87 13.74 -6.94 -12.79
CA PHE A 87 13.96 -6.80 -11.35
C PHE A 87 13.24 -7.87 -10.54
N ASN A 88 12.03 -8.22 -10.92
CA ASN A 88 11.15 -9.09 -10.15
C ASN A 88 11.06 -10.50 -10.71
N HIS A 89 11.85 -10.80 -11.75
CA HIS A 89 11.89 -12.12 -12.40
C HIS A 89 10.50 -12.64 -12.83
N LEU A 90 9.65 -11.74 -13.32
CA LEU A 90 8.26 -12.06 -13.64
C LEU A 90 8.16 -13.12 -14.74
N PRO A 91 7.36 -14.19 -14.55
CA PRO A 91 7.20 -15.28 -15.53
C PRO A 91 6.39 -14.84 -16.75
N THR A 92 5.52 -13.83 -16.59
CA THR A 92 4.64 -13.33 -17.65
C THR A 92 4.41 -11.84 -17.50
N ARG A 93 3.85 -11.22 -18.56
CA ARG A 93 3.43 -9.81 -18.52
C ARG A 93 2.23 -9.65 -17.61
N PRO A 94 2.26 -8.71 -16.64
CA PRO A 94 1.10 -8.44 -15.77
C PRO A 94 -0.12 -7.97 -16.56
N THR A 95 -1.28 -8.49 -16.19
CA THR A 95 -2.60 -8.02 -16.61
C THR A 95 -3.49 -7.88 -15.39
N LEU A 96 -4.66 -7.26 -15.54
CA LEU A 96 -5.65 -7.15 -14.47
C LEU A 96 -6.10 -8.52 -13.97
N GLU A 97 -6.31 -9.46 -14.89
CA GLU A 97 -6.74 -10.84 -14.58
C GLU A 97 -5.63 -11.60 -13.83
N TRP A 98 -4.38 -11.36 -14.21
CA TRP A 98 -3.24 -11.98 -13.53
C TRP A 98 -3.06 -11.43 -12.11
N TYR A 99 -3.24 -10.10 -11.93
CA TYR A 99 -3.29 -9.49 -10.61
C TYR A 99 -4.41 -10.08 -9.76
N GLU A 100 -5.64 -10.14 -10.28
CA GLU A 100 -6.79 -10.72 -9.59
C GLU A 100 -6.50 -12.14 -9.11
N LYS A 101 -5.98 -12.99 -10.01
CA LYS A 101 -5.62 -14.37 -9.67
C LYS A 101 -4.64 -14.43 -8.50
N ASN A 102 -3.55 -13.64 -8.54
CA ASN A 102 -2.53 -13.66 -7.50
C ASN A 102 -3.05 -13.07 -6.18
N LEU A 103 -3.81 -11.98 -6.20
CA LEU A 103 -4.39 -11.40 -4.99
C LEU A 103 -5.38 -12.35 -4.33
N ARG A 104 -6.23 -13.00 -5.11
CA ARG A 104 -7.17 -14.01 -4.61
C ARG A 104 -6.43 -15.18 -3.95
N GLU A 105 -5.38 -15.67 -4.57
CA GLU A 105 -4.55 -16.74 -4.02
C GLU A 105 -3.88 -16.32 -2.71
N ILE A 106 -3.36 -15.07 -2.61
CA ILE A 106 -2.82 -14.52 -1.36
C ILE A 106 -3.89 -14.57 -0.26
N VAL A 107 -5.08 -14.04 -0.51
CA VAL A 107 -6.17 -14.01 0.47
C VAL A 107 -6.59 -15.42 0.89
N THR A 108 -6.81 -16.30 -0.09
CA THR A 108 -7.27 -17.67 0.16
C THR A 108 -6.24 -18.47 0.96
N ARG A 109 -4.95 -18.34 0.62
CA ARG A 109 -3.87 -19.01 1.32
C ARG A 109 -3.71 -18.50 2.74
N LEU A 110 -3.68 -17.19 2.95
CA LEU A 110 -3.59 -16.62 4.30
C LEU A 110 -4.77 -16.99 5.18
N LYS A 111 -6.00 -17.02 4.65
CA LYS A 111 -7.19 -17.50 5.39
C LYS A 111 -7.08 -18.96 5.80
N LYS A 112 -6.48 -19.78 4.96
CA LYS A 112 -6.36 -21.23 5.19
C LYS A 112 -5.23 -21.58 6.15
N GLU A 113 -4.08 -20.93 6.00
CA GLU A 113 -2.85 -21.30 6.69
C GLU A 113 -2.63 -20.50 8.01
N THR A 114 -3.35 -19.36 8.17
CA THR A 114 -3.31 -18.58 9.41
C THR A 114 -4.70 -18.47 10.02
N GLY A 115 -4.88 -18.37 11.27
CA GLY A 115 -6.15 -18.03 11.91
C GLY A 115 -6.46 -16.52 11.88
N ALA A 116 -5.66 -15.74 11.18
CA ALA A 116 -5.68 -14.30 11.21
C ALA A 116 -6.97 -13.69 10.64
N LYS A 117 -7.38 -12.57 11.22
CA LYS A 117 -8.34 -11.68 10.57
C LYS A 117 -7.64 -10.84 9.50
N LEU A 118 -8.18 -10.82 8.29
CA LEU A 118 -7.59 -10.15 7.13
C LEU A 118 -8.35 -8.88 6.77
N CYS A 119 -7.61 -7.86 6.29
CA CYS A 119 -8.19 -6.76 5.55
C CYS A 119 -7.40 -6.45 4.26
N LEU A 120 -8.10 -5.97 3.24
CA LEU A 120 -7.53 -5.47 2.00
C LEU A 120 -7.67 -3.95 1.95
N LEU A 121 -6.56 -3.23 1.78
CA LEU A 121 -6.61 -1.81 1.45
C LEU A 121 -6.77 -1.64 -0.05
N SER A 122 -7.60 -0.68 -0.47
CA SER A 122 -7.54 -0.20 -1.86
C SER A 122 -6.20 0.47 -2.15
N LEU A 123 -5.80 0.47 -3.42
CA LEU A 123 -4.54 1.05 -3.86
C LEU A 123 -4.62 2.57 -3.81
N ALA A 124 -3.61 3.20 -3.26
CA ALA A 124 -3.44 4.65 -3.32
C ALA A 124 -3.45 5.17 -4.77
N PRO A 125 -3.82 6.43 -5.02
CA PRO A 125 -3.71 7.01 -6.35
C PRO A 125 -2.25 7.01 -6.83
N ILE A 126 -2.06 6.81 -8.13
CA ILE A 126 -0.81 7.03 -8.83
C ILE A 126 -0.87 8.43 -9.45
N SER A 127 -0.06 9.34 -8.94
CA SER A 127 -0.17 10.78 -9.20
C SER A 127 -1.38 11.44 -8.52
N GLU A 128 -1.20 12.67 -8.07
CA GLU A 128 -2.28 13.51 -7.56
C GLU A 128 -3.02 14.28 -8.67
N ASP A 129 -2.58 14.13 -9.93
CA ASP A 129 -3.42 14.44 -11.08
C ASP A 129 -4.47 13.33 -11.26
N LEU A 130 -5.64 13.54 -10.70
CA LEU A 130 -6.72 12.55 -10.70
C LEU A 130 -7.27 12.26 -12.12
N ALA A 131 -7.01 13.13 -13.08
CA ALA A 131 -7.39 12.93 -14.49
C ALA A 131 -6.39 12.02 -15.24
N HIS A 132 -5.20 11.78 -14.66
CA HIS A 132 -4.16 10.98 -15.27
C HIS A 132 -4.63 9.53 -15.53
N GLU A 133 -4.21 8.96 -16.66
CA GLU A 133 -4.64 7.61 -17.06
C GLU A 133 -4.23 6.51 -16.05
N ALA A 134 -3.16 6.71 -15.29
CA ALA A 134 -2.76 5.81 -14.22
C ALA A 134 -3.87 5.64 -13.17
N ASN A 135 -4.58 6.72 -12.82
CA ASN A 135 -5.67 6.67 -11.83
C ASN A 135 -6.91 5.94 -12.38
N LYS A 136 -7.16 6.00 -13.69
CA LYS A 136 -8.20 5.16 -14.33
C LYS A 136 -7.88 3.67 -14.22
N LYS A 137 -6.59 3.31 -14.35
CA LYS A 137 -6.16 1.93 -14.13
C LYS A 137 -6.23 1.54 -12.66
N VAL A 138 -5.79 2.41 -11.74
CA VAL A 138 -5.91 2.16 -10.29
C VAL A 138 -7.35 1.84 -9.92
N GLU A 139 -8.34 2.56 -10.45
CA GLU A 139 -9.76 2.29 -10.18
C GLU A 139 -10.22 0.90 -10.69
N GLN A 140 -9.71 0.45 -11.85
CA GLN A 140 -9.98 -0.91 -12.34
C GLN A 140 -9.44 -1.96 -11.36
N TYR A 141 -8.21 -1.76 -10.84
CA TYR A 141 -7.60 -2.64 -9.85
C TYR A 141 -8.33 -2.59 -8.51
N ASN A 142 -8.75 -1.40 -8.07
CA ASN A 142 -9.54 -1.24 -6.85
C ASN A 142 -10.91 -1.91 -6.94
N THR A 143 -11.51 -1.96 -8.13
CA THR A 143 -12.72 -2.77 -8.37
C THR A 143 -12.47 -4.25 -8.11
N VAL A 144 -11.30 -4.77 -8.49
CA VAL A 144 -10.89 -6.15 -8.17
C VAL A 144 -10.68 -6.33 -6.67
N VAL A 145 -10.00 -5.39 -6.00
CA VAL A 145 -9.76 -5.44 -4.54
C VAL A 145 -11.10 -5.50 -3.78
N ARG A 146 -12.05 -4.59 -4.09
CA ARG A 146 -13.39 -4.59 -3.47
C ARG A 146 -14.15 -5.89 -3.70
N ARG A 147 -14.09 -6.42 -4.94
CA ARG A 147 -14.74 -7.67 -5.28
C ARG A 147 -14.17 -8.86 -4.52
N ILE A 148 -12.84 -8.98 -4.45
CA ILE A 148 -12.19 -10.06 -3.69
C ILE A 148 -12.52 -9.94 -2.21
N ALA A 149 -12.48 -8.72 -1.64
CA ALA A 149 -12.84 -8.51 -0.24
C ALA A 149 -14.27 -9.02 0.05
N HIS A 150 -15.22 -8.70 -0.81
CA HIS A 150 -16.61 -9.14 -0.67
C HIS A 150 -16.75 -10.65 -0.86
N GLU A 151 -16.21 -11.22 -1.93
CA GLU A 151 -16.34 -12.65 -2.27
C GLU A 151 -15.65 -13.56 -1.27
N GLU A 152 -14.49 -13.13 -0.75
CA GLU A 152 -13.71 -13.87 0.24
C GLU A 152 -14.13 -13.55 1.70
N ASN A 153 -15.09 -12.66 1.90
CA ASN A 153 -15.54 -12.22 3.22
C ASN A 153 -14.38 -11.75 4.11
N VAL A 154 -13.54 -10.85 3.56
CA VAL A 154 -12.49 -10.13 4.30
C VAL A 154 -12.81 -8.64 4.33
N ASP A 155 -12.30 -7.94 5.34
CA ASP A 155 -12.61 -6.51 5.51
C ASP A 155 -11.93 -5.68 4.41
N TYR A 156 -12.64 -4.65 3.91
CA TYR A 156 -12.13 -3.68 2.94
C TYR A 156 -11.86 -2.34 3.62
N LEU A 157 -10.66 -1.78 3.42
CA LEU A 157 -10.29 -0.46 3.91
C LEU A 157 -10.15 0.52 2.73
N PRO A 158 -10.95 1.60 2.70
CA PRO A 158 -11.10 2.46 1.52
C PRO A 158 -9.99 3.52 1.41
N LEU A 159 -8.71 3.12 1.31
CA LEU A 159 -7.57 4.05 1.24
C LEU A 159 -7.67 5.01 0.04
N HIS A 160 -8.03 4.49 -1.13
CA HIS A 160 -8.17 5.28 -2.34
C HIS A 160 -9.21 6.39 -2.15
N GLU A 161 -10.37 6.01 -1.66
CA GLU A 161 -11.51 6.89 -1.46
C GLU A 161 -11.18 8.01 -0.45
N GLU A 162 -10.51 7.68 0.65
CA GLU A 162 -10.09 8.65 1.67
C GLU A 162 -9.04 9.61 1.11
N MET A 163 -8.07 9.11 0.34
CA MET A 163 -7.07 9.97 -0.31
C MET A 163 -7.70 10.90 -1.34
N LEU A 164 -8.63 10.41 -2.16
CA LEU A 164 -9.37 11.26 -3.12
C LEU A 164 -10.19 12.33 -2.41
N ALA A 165 -10.90 11.98 -1.34
CA ALA A 165 -11.67 12.92 -0.53
C ALA A 165 -10.75 14.00 0.07
N TYR A 166 -9.58 13.62 0.58
CA TYR A 166 -8.59 14.57 1.09
C TYR A 166 -8.11 15.53 -0.01
N LEU A 167 -7.71 15.03 -1.16
CA LEU A 167 -7.21 15.83 -2.28
C LEU A 167 -8.29 16.82 -2.78
N HIS A 168 -9.52 16.39 -2.84
CA HIS A 168 -10.64 17.25 -3.25
C HIS A 168 -10.88 18.41 -2.25
N VAL A 169 -10.88 18.12 -0.96
CA VAL A 169 -11.07 19.14 0.09
C VAL A 169 -9.91 20.14 0.14
N HIS A 170 -8.68 19.72 -0.21
CA HIS A 170 -7.46 20.53 -0.13
C HIS A 170 -6.95 21.02 -1.50
N GLU A 171 -7.81 21.10 -2.50
CA GLU A 171 -7.44 21.56 -3.85
C GLU A 171 -6.81 22.96 -3.84
N GLU A 172 -7.33 23.88 -3.02
CA GLU A 172 -6.77 25.22 -2.85
C GLU A 172 -5.38 25.22 -2.20
N ASP A 173 -5.13 24.30 -1.27
CA ASP A 173 -3.80 24.17 -0.62
C ASP A 173 -2.79 23.59 -1.60
N ARG A 174 -3.20 22.64 -2.43
CA ARG A 174 -2.36 22.12 -3.50
C ARG A 174 -1.94 23.22 -4.49
N ALA A 175 -2.87 24.09 -4.88
CA ALA A 175 -2.58 25.20 -5.81
C ALA A 175 -1.48 26.14 -5.28
N LYS A 176 -1.30 26.26 -3.96
CA LYS A 176 -0.26 27.09 -3.31
C LYS A 176 1.14 26.46 -3.38
N LEU A 177 1.26 25.14 -3.61
CA LEU A 177 2.54 24.44 -3.63
C LEU A 177 3.32 24.63 -4.95
N GLY A 178 2.70 25.22 -5.99
CA GLY A 178 3.30 25.38 -7.30
C GLY A 178 3.00 24.22 -8.26
N PRO A 179 3.81 24.05 -9.32
CA PRO A 179 3.61 22.99 -10.31
C PRO A 179 3.68 21.60 -9.71
N MET A 180 2.69 20.76 -10.00
CA MET A 180 2.66 19.38 -9.58
C MET A 180 3.64 18.53 -10.39
N LEU A 181 4.37 17.64 -9.73
CA LEU A 181 5.21 16.65 -10.38
C LEU A 181 4.37 15.73 -11.28
N GLU A 182 4.72 15.71 -12.55
CA GLU A 182 4.08 14.82 -13.51
C GLU A 182 4.52 13.37 -13.33
N TYR A 183 3.61 12.42 -13.44
CA TYR A 183 3.95 11.02 -13.55
C TYR A 183 4.63 10.78 -14.91
N ARG A 184 5.86 10.30 -14.88
CA ARG A 184 6.63 9.92 -16.10
C ARG A 184 6.86 8.41 -16.16
N ASP A 185 7.58 7.90 -15.20
CA ASP A 185 7.70 6.50 -14.84
C ASP A 185 8.07 6.44 -13.36
N GLY A 186 7.59 5.42 -12.66
CA GLY A 186 7.77 5.34 -11.22
C GLY A 186 9.23 5.41 -10.77
N LEU A 187 10.18 4.84 -11.53
CA LEU A 187 11.60 4.82 -11.15
C LEU A 187 12.22 6.21 -11.20
N HIS A 188 11.94 6.99 -12.26
CA HIS A 188 12.53 8.32 -12.41
C HIS A 188 12.10 9.25 -11.27
N ASN A 189 10.81 9.27 -10.97
CA ASN A 189 10.27 10.11 -9.90
C ASN A 189 10.77 9.65 -8.53
N THR A 190 10.81 8.34 -8.27
CA THR A 190 11.34 7.77 -7.02
C THR A 190 12.83 8.08 -6.83
N ALA A 191 13.65 7.95 -7.88
CA ALA A 191 15.07 8.28 -7.81
C ALA A 191 15.31 9.77 -7.50
N ASN A 192 14.50 10.67 -8.09
CA ASN A 192 14.54 12.10 -7.77
C ASN A 192 14.16 12.36 -6.31
N ALA A 193 13.05 11.79 -5.82
CA ALA A 193 12.61 11.95 -4.44
C ALA A 193 13.64 11.43 -3.43
N LEU A 194 14.24 10.25 -3.70
CA LEU A 194 15.33 9.69 -2.89
C LEU A 194 16.56 10.59 -2.90
N GLY A 195 16.93 11.19 -4.04
CA GLY A 195 18.02 12.15 -4.13
C GLY A 195 17.78 13.39 -3.28
N LEU A 196 16.57 13.93 -3.30
CA LEU A 196 16.18 15.06 -2.46
C LEU A 196 16.20 14.68 -0.96
N HIS A 197 15.64 13.53 -0.60
CA HIS A 197 15.65 13.04 0.78
C HIS A 197 17.08 12.80 1.27
N SER A 198 17.94 12.19 0.47
CA SER A 198 19.36 11.97 0.81
C SER A 198 20.15 13.27 0.95
N SER A 199 19.67 14.38 0.37
CA SER A 199 20.26 15.71 0.57
C SER A 199 19.86 16.39 1.88
N GLY A 200 19.04 15.70 2.71
CA GLY A 200 18.62 16.14 4.04
C GLY A 200 17.19 16.67 4.14
N LEU A 201 16.40 16.62 3.05
CA LEU A 201 14.99 16.99 3.12
C LEU A 201 14.16 15.87 3.75
N SER A 202 13.21 16.23 4.61
CA SER A 202 12.18 15.31 5.07
C SER A 202 11.26 14.89 3.90
N TRP A 203 10.53 13.77 4.05
CA TRP A 203 9.57 13.34 3.04
C TRP A 203 8.47 14.38 2.78
N ASP A 204 8.08 15.16 3.78
CA ASP A 204 7.09 16.23 3.62
C ASP A 204 7.65 17.43 2.84
N GLU A 205 8.92 17.78 3.03
CA GLU A 205 9.60 18.81 2.24
C GLU A 205 9.81 18.35 0.79
N VAL A 206 10.12 17.06 0.57
CA VAL A 206 10.18 16.48 -0.79
C VAL A 206 8.81 16.57 -1.45
N SER A 207 7.74 16.20 -0.76
CA SER A 207 6.36 16.30 -1.20
C SER A 207 6.00 17.74 -1.62
N ALA A 208 6.22 18.68 -0.73
CA ALA A 208 5.94 20.11 -0.98
C ALA A 208 6.73 20.66 -2.17
N ARG A 209 8.01 20.30 -2.30
CA ARG A 209 8.85 20.69 -3.44
C ARG A 209 8.36 20.14 -4.77
N ASN A 210 7.75 18.96 -4.74
CA ASN A 210 7.15 18.30 -5.89
C ASN A 210 5.69 18.74 -6.14
N GLY A 211 5.17 19.70 -5.38
CA GLY A 211 3.81 20.20 -5.53
C GLY A 211 2.74 19.17 -5.18
N LEU A 212 3.04 18.26 -4.22
CA LEU A 212 2.18 17.14 -3.82
C LEU A 212 1.71 17.31 -2.37
N LEU A 213 0.53 16.79 -2.04
CA LEU A 213 -0.09 16.87 -0.71
C LEU A 213 0.05 15.59 0.11
N LEU A 214 -0.02 14.42 -0.53
CA LEU A 214 -0.07 13.11 0.10
C LEU A 214 1.09 12.21 -0.34
N LEU A 215 1.66 12.49 -1.51
CA LEU A 215 2.72 11.68 -2.13
C LEU A 215 4.04 12.44 -2.17
N THR A 216 5.15 11.70 -2.19
CA THR A 216 6.51 12.26 -2.33
C THR A 216 6.97 12.36 -3.78
N ASP A 217 6.53 11.41 -4.64
CA ASP A 217 7.06 11.20 -5.99
C ASP A 217 6.03 10.73 -7.02
N THR A 218 4.76 10.79 -6.76
CA THR A 218 3.62 10.24 -7.51
C THR A 218 3.21 8.81 -7.15
N LEU A 219 3.97 8.09 -6.32
CA LEU A 219 3.67 6.72 -5.89
C LEU A 219 3.73 6.58 -4.36
N HIS A 220 4.75 7.17 -3.72
CA HIS A 220 5.11 6.92 -2.33
C HIS A 220 4.53 7.99 -1.40
N LEU A 221 4.16 7.56 -0.19
CA LEU A 221 3.46 8.39 0.78
C LEU A 221 4.41 9.38 1.48
N ASN A 222 3.92 10.60 1.72
CA ASN A 222 4.47 11.50 2.74
C ASN A 222 3.80 11.20 4.10
N SER A 223 4.06 12.02 5.13
CA SER A 223 3.50 11.81 6.46
C SER A 223 1.96 11.84 6.49
N LYS A 224 1.33 12.70 5.70
CA LYS A 224 -0.14 12.82 5.63
C LYS A 224 -0.75 11.59 4.98
N GLY A 225 -0.22 11.16 3.83
CA GLY A 225 -0.66 9.92 3.18
C GLY A 225 -0.49 8.69 4.07
N ALA A 226 0.64 8.60 4.78
CA ALA A 226 0.89 7.54 5.75
C ALA A 226 -0.08 7.57 6.95
N ASN A 227 -0.46 8.77 7.42
CA ASN A 227 -1.46 8.90 8.48
C ASN A 227 -2.84 8.40 8.04
N ILE A 228 -3.27 8.65 6.80
CA ILE A 228 -4.55 8.10 6.29
C ILE A 228 -4.53 6.56 6.35
N VAL A 229 -3.43 5.92 5.95
CA VAL A 229 -3.28 4.46 6.09
C VAL A 229 -3.37 4.05 7.55
N ALA A 230 -2.63 4.73 8.44
CA ALA A 230 -2.59 4.41 9.86
C ALA A 230 -3.97 4.60 10.53
N ASP A 231 -4.73 5.64 10.17
CA ASP A 231 -6.08 5.89 10.70
C ASP A 231 -7.06 4.77 10.31
N LEU A 232 -7.01 4.33 9.06
CA LEU A 232 -7.83 3.22 8.58
C LEU A 232 -7.51 1.90 9.29
N VAL A 233 -6.21 1.60 9.43
CA VAL A 233 -5.75 0.36 10.08
C VAL A 233 -6.09 0.38 11.59
N GLU A 234 -5.82 1.50 12.29
CA GLU A 234 -6.20 1.64 13.70
C GLU A 234 -7.71 1.47 13.90
N GLY A 235 -8.51 2.19 13.10
CA GLY A 235 -9.96 2.09 13.17
C GLY A 235 -10.47 0.67 12.92
N TRP A 236 -9.80 -0.09 12.06
CA TRP A 236 -10.13 -1.49 11.81
C TRP A 236 -9.71 -2.40 12.98
N LEU A 237 -8.51 -2.27 13.50
CA LEU A 237 -8.00 -3.08 14.62
C LEU A 237 -8.85 -2.88 15.88
N LEU A 238 -9.24 -1.64 16.20
CA LEU A 238 -10.04 -1.34 17.39
C LEU A 238 -11.50 -1.83 17.29
N LYS A 239 -12.04 -1.94 16.07
CA LYS A 239 -13.38 -2.50 15.83
C LYS A 239 -13.41 -4.04 15.84
N ASN A 240 -12.24 -4.67 15.71
CA ASN A 240 -12.10 -6.10 15.60
C ASN A 240 -11.22 -6.62 16.76
N PRO A 241 -11.74 -6.63 18.02
CA PRO A 241 -11.00 -7.25 19.09
C PRO A 241 -10.77 -8.72 18.69
N PRO A 242 -9.58 -9.27 18.96
CA PRO A 242 -9.32 -10.65 18.63
C PRO A 242 -10.26 -11.58 19.37
N PRO A 243 -10.45 -12.81 18.88
CA PRO A 243 -11.17 -13.80 19.62
C PRO A 243 -10.55 -13.92 21.02
N VAL A 244 -11.40 -13.83 22.04
CA VAL A 244 -10.98 -14.03 23.43
C VAL A 244 -10.47 -15.47 23.48
N GLY A 245 -9.16 -15.65 23.62
CA GLY A 245 -8.57 -16.98 23.73
C GLY A 245 -9.27 -17.75 24.84
N GLU A 246 -9.72 -18.95 24.56
CA GLU A 246 -10.18 -19.84 25.64
C GLU A 246 -9.03 -19.95 26.64
N PRO A 247 -9.31 -19.80 27.94
CA PRO A 247 -8.28 -19.98 28.95
C PRO A 247 -7.68 -21.38 28.77
N SER A 248 -6.37 -21.43 28.58
CA SER A 248 -5.62 -22.69 28.53
C SER A 248 -5.97 -23.53 29.74
N ALA A 249 -6.58 -24.67 29.52
CA ALA A 249 -6.96 -25.65 30.54
C ALA A 249 -5.75 -26.22 31.28
#